data_55e5d0bc4b003dae40e633eb61bbe42e
#
_entry.id   55e5d0bc4b003dae40e633eb61bbe42e
#
_cell.length_a   1.000
_cell.length_b   1.000
_cell.length_c   1.000
_cell.angle_alpha   90.00
_cell.angle_beta   90.00
_cell.angle_gamma   90.00
#
_symmetry.space_group_name_H-M   'P 1'
#
loop_
_entity.id
_entity.type
_entity.pdbx_description
1 polymer ?
#
loop_
_entity_poly.entity_id
_entity_poly.type
_entity_poly.pdbx_seq_one_letter_code
_entity_poly.pdbx_strand_id
1 'polypeptide(L)'
;WGPCWYYQKEFFEGRNHKLSTRNNVMRYDIEVSGFPSSHAGHLCLLRLSEDDYPNTTKIEEWPSWDLPILKWGKEQGGVVGFSHSGWGLTVEEEVLPSYQMPKFDGIGANEYVVDVTHDVVDFISAVDTPIVWELSVWYHTLNCGFDTRISGETDFPCIYGERVGLG
;
A
#
# COMPACT_ATOMS: atom_id res chain seq x y z
N TRP A 1 -4.49 4.61 -10.50
CA TRP A 1 -3.95 5.15 -11.75
C TRP A 1 -4.38 6.60 -11.89
N GLY A 2 -3.43 7.51 -12.12
CA GLY A 2 -3.65 8.95 -12.12
C GLY A 2 -4.93 9.42 -12.80
N PRO A 3 -5.24 9.04 -14.05
CA PRO A 3 -6.48 9.49 -14.72
C PRO A 3 -7.76 9.00 -14.06
N CYS A 4 -7.73 7.85 -13.38
CA CYS A 4 -8.91 7.30 -12.70
C CYS A 4 -9.20 7.99 -11.37
N TRP A 5 -8.23 8.69 -10.79
CA TRP A 5 -8.35 9.42 -9.53
C TRP A 5 -9.57 10.34 -9.51
N TYR A 6 -9.72 11.16 -10.55
CA TYR A 6 -10.80 12.15 -10.64
C TYR A 6 -12.19 11.52 -10.69
N TYR A 7 -12.32 10.30 -11.20
CA TYR A 7 -13.58 9.56 -11.21
C TYR A 7 -13.87 8.92 -9.85
N GLN A 8 -12.86 8.37 -9.19
CA GLN A 8 -13.00 7.71 -7.89
C GLN A 8 -13.31 8.71 -6.77
N LYS A 9 -12.79 9.91 -6.87
CA LYS A 9 -13.00 11.00 -5.92
C LYS A 9 -14.47 11.29 -5.65
N GLU A 10 -15.35 11.13 -6.63
CA GLU A 10 -16.79 11.32 -6.48
C GLU A 10 -17.43 10.34 -5.47
N PHE A 11 -16.77 9.23 -5.18
CA PHE A 11 -17.27 8.18 -4.27
C PHE A 11 -16.66 8.26 -2.88
N PHE A 12 -15.63 9.05 -2.69
CA PHE A 12 -14.99 9.18 -1.40
C PHE A 12 -15.87 10.01 -0.44
N GLU A 13 -16.20 9.43 0.71
CA GLU A 13 -17.05 10.09 1.71
C GLU A 13 -16.30 10.40 3.02
N GLY A 14 -15.05 9.96 3.19
CA GLY A 14 -14.29 10.09 4.43
C GLY A 14 -14.87 9.33 5.64
N ARG A 15 -15.86 8.45 5.41
CA ARG A 15 -16.60 7.71 6.44
C ARG A 15 -17.15 6.39 5.91
N ASN A 16 -17.66 5.57 6.80
CA ASN A 16 -18.36 4.36 6.40
C ASN A 16 -19.59 4.70 5.55
N HIS A 17 -19.71 4.05 4.42
CA HIS A 17 -20.84 4.21 3.52
C HIS A 17 -22.15 3.76 4.19
N LYS A 18 -23.28 4.36 3.79
CA LYS A 18 -24.62 4.09 4.34
C LYS A 18 -25.12 2.65 4.26
N LEU A 19 -24.53 1.85 3.38
CA LEU A 19 -24.82 0.42 3.26
C LEU A 19 -24.07 -0.43 4.29
N SER A 20 -23.19 0.17 5.10
CA SER A 20 -22.51 -0.54 6.17
C SER A 20 -23.47 -1.01 7.24
N THR A 21 -23.19 -2.17 7.81
CA THR A 21 -23.91 -2.76 8.94
C THR A 21 -22.93 -3.04 10.08
N ARG A 22 -23.43 -3.52 11.22
CA ARG A 22 -22.58 -3.92 12.34
C ARG A 22 -21.52 -4.98 11.94
N ASN A 23 -21.85 -5.85 11.01
CA ASN A 23 -21.03 -6.99 10.64
C ASN A 23 -20.28 -6.80 9.31
N ASN A 24 -20.67 -5.82 8.50
CA ASN A 24 -20.09 -5.57 7.18
C ASN A 24 -19.88 -4.08 7.00
N VAL A 25 -18.64 -3.66 6.91
CA VAL A 25 -18.29 -2.26 6.67
C VAL A 25 -17.90 -2.09 5.21
N MET A 26 -18.54 -1.12 4.57
CA MET A 26 -18.17 -0.64 3.24
C MET A 26 -17.60 0.76 3.40
N ARG A 27 -16.43 1.00 2.87
CA ARG A 27 -15.77 2.30 2.91
C ARG A 27 -14.95 2.46 1.64
N TYR A 28 -14.99 3.66 1.08
CA TYR A 28 -14.07 4.05 0.03
C TYR A 28 -12.82 4.61 0.70
N ASP A 29 -11.69 4.05 0.35
CA ASP A 29 -10.37 4.49 0.78
C ASP A 29 -9.50 4.71 -0.45
N ILE A 30 -8.20 4.95 -0.28
CA ILE A 30 -7.34 5.40 -1.37
C ILE A 30 -6.25 4.38 -1.63
N GLU A 31 -6.05 4.04 -2.89
CA GLU A 31 -4.80 3.49 -3.38
C GLU A 31 -4.07 4.56 -4.20
N VAL A 32 -2.89 4.96 -3.74
CA VAL A 32 -1.97 5.80 -4.51
C VAL A 32 -1.20 4.88 -5.43
N SER A 33 -1.53 4.93 -6.73
CA SER A 33 -1.08 3.95 -7.70
C SER A 33 -0.74 4.65 -9.02
N GLY A 34 0.51 4.58 -9.42
CA GLY A 34 1.00 5.18 -10.66
C GLY A 34 1.04 6.70 -10.69
N PHE A 35 0.92 7.36 -9.54
CA PHE A 35 1.10 8.80 -9.40
C PHE A 35 1.73 9.15 -8.03
N PRO A 36 2.48 10.23 -7.95
CA PRO A 36 2.99 11.04 -9.07
C PRO A 36 4.04 10.30 -9.89
N SER A 37 4.51 9.16 -9.38
CA SER A 37 5.49 8.30 -10.04
C SER A 37 5.17 6.84 -9.77
N SER A 38 5.22 5.99 -10.79
CA SER A 38 5.08 4.54 -10.63
C SER A 38 6.25 3.89 -9.88
N HIS A 39 7.38 4.58 -9.73
CA HIS A 39 8.54 4.08 -8.99
C HIS A 39 8.42 4.24 -7.48
N ALA A 40 7.58 5.15 -6.99
CA ALA A 40 7.33 5.31 -5.57
C ALA A 40 6.68 4.04 -4.96
N GLY A 41 5.87 3.34 -5.72
CA GLY A 41 5.17 2.15 -5.29
C GLY A 41 3.66 2.33 -5.32
N HIS A 42 2.96 1.38 -4.72
CA HIS A 42 1.51 1.44 -4.55
C HIS A 42 1.19 1.46 -3.05
N LEU A 43 0.51 2.49 -2.60
CA LEU A 43 0.15 2.68 -1.20
C LEU A 43 -1.34 2.50 -1.00
N CYS A 44 -1.74 1.67 -0.05
CA CYS A 44 -3.10 1.64 0.45
C CYS A 44 -3.21 2.50 1.73
N LEU A 45 -4.08 3.50 1.66
CA LEU A 45 -4.36 4.43 2.74
C LEU A 45 -5.80 4.21 3.19
N LEU A 46 -5.98 3.56 4.33
CA LEU A 46 -7.28 3.13 4.83
C LEU A 46 -7.77 4.05 5.95
N ARG A 47 -9.09 4.24 6.03
CA ARG A 47 -9.77 5.05 7.06
C ARG A 47 -9.45 6.55 7.02
N LEU A 48 -9.17 7.07 5.84
CA LEU A 48 -8.95 8.50 5.68
C LEU A 48 -10.25 9.30 5.85
N SER A 49 -10.14 10.53 6.31
CA SER A 49 -11.22 11.53 6.33
C SER A 49 -11.18 12.48 5.13
N GLU A 50 -10.01 12.67 4.54
CA GLU A 50 -9.75 13.54 3.39
C GLU A 50 -9.00 12.75 2.32
N ASP A 51 -9.33 13.00 1.07
CA ASP A 51 -8.74 12.31 -0.09
C ASP A 51 -7.76 13.16 -0.91
N ASP A 52 -7.67 14.45 -0.64
CA ASP A 52 -6.70 15.35 -1.28
C ASP A 52 -5.48 15.60 -0.38
N TYR A 53 -4.30 15.43 -0.95
CA TYR A 53 -3.08 15.81 -0.25
C TYR A 53 -3.05 17.35 -0.02
N PRO A 54 -2.68 17.83 1.19
CA PRO A 54 -2.79 19.23 1.55
C PRO A 54 -2.09 20.20 0.59
N ASN A 55 -2.77 21.30 0.29
CA ASN A 55 -2.28 22.37 -0.58
C ASN A 55 -2.01 21.96 -2.03
N THR A 56 -2.63 20.88 -2.49
CA THR A 56 -2.58 20.46 -3.89
C THR A 56 -3.96 20.58 -4.53
N THR A 57 -3.98 20.74 -5.86
CA THR A 57 -5.21 20.79 -6.67
C THR A 57 -5.25 19.69 -7.71
N LYS A 58 -4.12 19.03 -7.91
CA LYS A 58 -3.91 17.96 -8.89
C LYS A 58 -3.00 16.90 -8.29
N ILE A 59 -3.16 15.67 -8.76
CA ILE A 59 -2.32 14.56 -8.33
C ILE A 59 -0.84 14.73 -8.71
N GLU A 60 -0.55 15.47 -9.78
CA GLU A 60 0.81 15.77 -10.21
C GLU A 60 1.56 16.71 -9.24
N GLU A 61 0.84 17.34 -8.34
CA GLU A 61 1.40 18.22 -7.31
C GLU A 61 1.68 17.48 -5.99
N TRP A 62 1.27 16.22 -5.89
CA TRP A 62 1.54 15.38 -4.72
C TRP A 62 3.04 15.08 -4.59
N PRO A 63 3.51 14.76 -3.39
CA PRO A 63 4.89 14.30 -3.21
C PRO A 63 5.22 13.14 -4.15
N SER A 64 6.43 13.16 -4.72
CA SER A 64 6.91 12.11 -5.63
C SER A 64 7.54 10.92 -4.93
N TRP A 65 7.42 10.83 -3.62
CA TRP A 65 7.94 9.76 -2.76
C TRP A 65 6.95 9.47 -1.63
N ASP A 66 7.07 8.28 -1.03
CA ASP A 66 6.01 7.70 -0.21
C ASP A 66 5.92 8.28 1.20
N LEU A 67 7.04 8.60 1.82
CA LEU A 67 7.09 9.03 3.23
C LEU A 67 6.15 10.18 3.59
N PRO A 68 6.06 11.29 2.83
CA PRO A 68 5.10 12.35 3.13
C PRO A 68 3.64 11.91 3.02
N ILE A 69 3.34 11.03 2.07
CA ILE A 69 2.00 10.51 1.83
C ILE A 69 1.57 9.59 2.98
N LEU A 70 2.47 8.68 3.40
CA LEU A 70 2.24 7.81 4.56
C LEU A 70 2.03 8.62 5.84
N LYS A 71 2.87 9.64 6.08
CA LYS A 71 2.71 10.55 7.22
C LYS A 71 1.34 11.24 7.21
N TRP A 72 0.94 11.77 6.08
CA TRP A 72 -0.37 12.40 5.93
C TRP A 72 -1.52 11.43 6.22
N GLY A 73 -1.43 10.19 5.78
CA GLY A 73 -2.41 9.16 6.12
C GLY A 73 -2.45 8.85 7.62
N LYS A 74 -1.28 8.76 8.27
CA LYS A 74 -1.18 8.56 9.73
C LYS A 74 -1.73 9.74 10.52
N GLU A 75 -1.49 10.98 10.10
CA GLU A 75 -2.01 12.19 10.74
C GLU A 75 -3.55 12.23 10.77
N GLN A 76 -4.21 11.59 9.82
CA GLN A 76 -5.65 11.42 9.79
C GLN A 76 -6.15 10.26 10.67
N GLY A 77 -5.27 9.52 11.32
CA GLY A 77 -5.59 8.30 12.06
C GLY A 77 -5.84 7.10 11.14
N GLY A 78 -5.33 7.16 9.93
CA GLY A 78 -5.40 6.09 8.94
C GLY A 78 -4.53 4.89 9.29
N VAL A 79 -4.79 3.77 8.62
CA VAL A 79 -3.94 2.59 8.56
C VAL A 79 -3.31 2.58 7.16
N VAL A 80 -2.01 2.61 7.09
CA VAL A 80 -1.31 2.85 5.82
C VAL A 80 -0.21 1.82 5.58
N GLY A 81 -0.04 1.44 4.33
CA GLY A 81 0.95 0.43 3.96
C GLY A 81 1.09 0.25 2.47
N PHE A 82 1.82 -0.78 2.10
CA PHE A 82 2.18 -1.06 0.71
C PHE A 82 1.33 -2.19 0.14
N SER A 83 0.80 -1.95 -1.07
CA SER A 83 0.19 -2.97 -1.94
C SER A 83 1.19 -3.52 -2.94
N HIS A 84 0.91 -4.69 -3.51
CA HIS A 84 1.74 -5.35 -4.53
C HIS A 84 3.21 -5.44 -4.11
N SER A 85 3.44 -5.72 -2.85
CA SER A 85 4.70 -5.48 -2.16
C SER A 85 5.87 -6.27 -2.75
N GLY A 86 5.64 -7.42 -3.35
CA GLY A 86 6.69 -8.21 -3.98
C GLY A 86 7.31 -7.54 -5.22
N TRP A 87 6.58 -6.66 -5.90
CA TRP A 87 7.12 -5.94 -7.05
C TRP A 87 8.11 -4.88 -6.58
N GLY A 88 9.37 -5.07 -6.94
CA GLY A 88 10.50 -4.29 -6.42
C GLY A 88 11.28 -4.99 -5.31
N LEU A 89 10.71 -6.00 -4.65
CA LEU A 89 11.36 -6.80 -3.60
C LEU A 89 11.84 -8.16 -4.10
N THR A 90 11.98 -8.31 -5.40
CA THR A 90 12.40 -9.57 -6.06
C THR A 90 13.74 -10.07 -5.55
N VAL A 91 13.78 -11.32 -5.14
CA VAL A 91 15.00 -12.10 -4.87
C VAL A 91 14.97 -13.37 -5.71
N GLU A 92 16.15 -13.90 -6.05
CA GLU A 92 16.27 -15.11 -6.89
C GLU A 92 16.16 -16.39 -6.07
N GLU A 93 16.48 -16.33 -4.78
CA GLU A 93 16.39 -17.48 -3.89
C GLU A 93 14.96 -17.73 -3.44
N GLU A 94 14.52 -18.98 -3.50
CA GLU A 94 13.21 -19.44 -3.00
C GLU A 94 13.28 -19.90 -1.53
N VAL A 95 14.11 -19.27 -0.72
CA VAL A 95 14.28 -19.58 0.72
C VAL A 95 13.80 -18.41 1.57
N LEU A 96 13.34 -18.70 2.78
CA LEU A 96 12.82 -17.69 3.71
C LEU A 96 13.57 -17.72 5.04
N PRO A 97 14.07 -16.57 5.49
CA PRO A 97 14.29 -15.37 4.69
C PRO A 97 15.48 -15.51 3.76
N SER A 98 15.43 -14.93 2.56
CA SER A 98 16.58 -14.79 1.71
C SER A 98 17.50 -13.69 2.24
N TYR A 99 18.81 -13.86 2.08
CA TYR A 99 19.80 -12.82 2.40
C TYR A 99 20.25 -12.03 1.17
N GLN A 100 19.61 -12.27 0.04
CA GLN A 100 19.84 -11.47 -1.16
C GLN A 100 19.22 -10.08 -0.98
N MET A 101 19.94 -9.07 -1.47
CA MET A 101 19.39 -7.72 -1.55
C MET A 101 18.32 -7.67 -2.64
N PRO A 102 17.09 -7.23 -2.35
CA PRO A 102 16.08 -6.99 -3.36
C PRO A 102 16.55 -5.95 -4.40
N LYS A 103 16.01 -6.02 -5.60
CA LYS A 103 16.43 -5.14 -6.70
C LYS A 103 15.91 -3.70 -6.54
N PHE A 104 14.79 -3.49 -5.88
CA PHE A 104 14.13 -2.19 -5.73
C PHE A 104 13.89 -1.48 -7.07
N ASP A 105 13.55 -2.24 -8.10
CA ASP A 105 13.36 -1.78 -9.48
C ASP A 105 11.95 -1.97 -10.03
N GLY A 106 11.03 -2.35 -9.17
CA GLY A 106 9.63 -2.60 -9.53
C GLY A 106 8.71 -1.40 -9.28
N ILE A 107 7.42 -1.70 -9.21
CA ILE A 107 6.34 -0.72 -9.00
C ILE A 107 5.61 -0.91 -7.66
N GLY A 108 6.06 -1.83 -6.83
CA GLY A 108 5.40 -2.16 -5.57
C GLY A 108 5.95 -1.38 -4.38
N ALA A 109 6.88 -1.96 -3.65
CA ALA A 109 7.34 -1.45 -2.36
C ALA A 109 8.81 -0.97 -2.37
N ASN A 110 9.21 -0.19 -3.36
CA ASN A 110 10.60 0.26 -3.53
C ASN A 110 11.11 1.06 -2.33
N GLU A 111 10.27 1.91 -1.74
CA GLU A 111 10.65 2.78 -0.61
C GLU A 111 10.40 2.13 0.76
N TYR A 112 9.78 0.95 0.81
CA TYR A 112 9.37 0.28 2.05
C TYR A 112 10.47 0.23 3.11
N VAL A 113 11.69 -0.17 2.73
CA VAL A 113 12.81 -0.33 3.68
C VAL A 113 13.27 0.98 4.29
N VAL A 114 13.00 2.10 3.63
CA VAL A 114 13.24 3.45 4.17
C VAL A 114 12.07 3.85 5.06
N ASP A 115 10.86 3.72 4.55
CA ASP A 115 9.65 4.23 5.22
C ASP A 115 9.35 3.50 6.53
N VAL A 116 9.61 2.19 6.59
CA VAL A 116 9.44 1.42 7.84
C VAL A 116 10.31 1.95 8.98
N THR A 117 11.47 2.53 8.67
CA THR A 117 12.36 3.11 9.69
C THR A 117 11.83 4.41 10.30
N HIS A 118 10.81 5.00 9.70
CA HIS A 118 10.14 6.21 10.17
C HIS A 118 8.87 5.94 11.00
N ASP A 119 8.56 4.69 11.28
CA ASP A 119 7.39 4.26 12.06
C ASP A 119 6.05 4.73 11.45
N VAL A 120 5.98 4.75 10.12
CA VAL A 120 4.79 5.19 9.39
C VAL A 120 4.14 4.08 8.57
N VAL A 121 4.71 2.88 8.53
CA VAL A 121 4.20 1.74 7.77
C VAL A 121 3.50 0.76 8.70
N ASP A 122 2.19 0.65 8.61
CA ASP A 122 1.42 -0.29 9.42
C ASP A 122 1.44 -1.72 8.87
N PHE A 123 1.49 -1.86 7.54
CA PHE A 123 1.47 -3.17 6.89
C PHE A 123 2.22 -3.22 5.56
N ILE A 124 2.55 -4.41 5.16
CA ILE A 124 3.01 -4.81 3.83
C ILE A 124 2.08 -5.90 3.31
N SER A 125 1.72 -5.84 2.03
CA SER A 125 0.82 -6.84 1.43
C SER A 125 1.49 -8.20 1.26
N ALA A 126 0.67 -9.22 1.16
CA ALA A 126 1.07 -10.55 0.76
C ALA A 126 -0.02 -11.22 -0.07
N VAL A 127 0.39 -12.13 -0.95
CA VAL A 127 -0.43 -13.07 -1.73
C VAL A 127 -0.78 -12.62 -3.16
N ASP A 128 -0.92 -11.35 -3.43
CA ASP A 128 -1.18 -10.85 -4.80
C ASP A 128 0.09 -10.73 -5.67
N THR A 129 1.26 -10.81 -5.06
CA THR A 129 2.56 -10.97 -5.73
C THR A 129 3.30 -12.20 -5.15
N PRO A 130 4.45 -12.63 -5.70
CA PRO A 130 5.11 -13.83 -5.20
C PRO A 130 5.43 -13.73 -3.71
N ILE A 131 4.74 -14.54 -2.92
CA ILE A 131 4.76 -14.51 -1.45
C ILE A 131 6.17 -14.67 -0.85
N VAL A 132 7.07 -15.37 -1.55
CA VAL A 132 8.46 -15.55 -1.08
C VAL A 132 9.19 -14.21 -1.05
N TRP A 133 8.94 -13.33 -2.00
CA TRP A 133 9.57 -12.00 -2.05
C TRP A 133 9.08 -11.10 -0.91
N GLU A 134 7.77 -11.09 -0.71
CA GLU A 134 7.11 -10.30 0.32
C GLU A 134 7.53 -10.75 1.72
N LEU A 135 7.41 -12.02 2.01
CA LEU A 135 7.77 -12.59 3.31
C LEU A 135 9.27 -12.49 3.60
N SER A 136 10.12 -12.56 2.58
CA SER A 136 11.56 -12.40 2.78
C SER A 136 11.89 -11.06 3.43
N VAL A 137 11.42 -9.97 2.84
CA VAL A 137 11.65 -8.62 3.36
C VAL A 137 10.91 -8.41 4.69
N TRP A 138 9.70 -8.92 4.82
CA TRP A 138 8.94 -8.82 6.07
C TRP A 138 9.65 -9.49 7.25
N TYR A 139 10.21 -10.69 7.09
CA TYR A 139 10.97 -11.34 8.14
C TYR A 139 12.22 -10.55 8.54
N HIS A 140 12.90 -9.94 7.58
CA HIS A 140 14.02 -9.04 7.89
C HIS A 140 13.56 -7.81 8.67
N THR A 141 12.42 -7.24 8.32
CA THR A 141 11.80 -6.13 9.04
C THR A 141 11.55 -6.49 10.52
N LEU A 142 10.94 -7.66 10.77
CA LEU A 142 10.70 -8.14 12.12
C LEU A 142 12.02 -8.42 12.88
N ASN A 143 13.00 -9.01 12.22
CA ASN A 143 14.32 -9.27 12.82
C ASN A 143 15.07 -7.98 13.18
N CYS A 144 14.80 -6.88 12.48
CA CYS A 144 15.31 -5.56 12.81
C CYS A 144 14.52 -4.86 13.91
N GLY A 145 13.43 -5.46 14.41
CA GLY A 145 12.63 -4.94 15.50
C GLY A 145 11.50 -4.00 15.12
N PHE A 146 11.16 -3.90 13.83
CA PHE A 146 10.01 -3.13 13.37
C PHE A 146 8.73 -3.96 13.42
N ASP A 147 7.63 -3.38 13.94
CA ASP A 147 6.33 -4.04 14.09
C ASP A 147 5.42 -3.72 12.89
N THR A 148 5.77 -4.23 11.72
CA THR A 148 4.94 -4.13 10.51
C THR A 148 4.12 -5.40 10.33
N ARG A 149 2.83 -5.27 10.06
CA ARG A 149 1.91 -6.39 9.88
C ARG A 149 1.86 -6.86 8.43
N ILE A 150 1.40 -8.08 8.24
CA ILE A 150 1.00 -8.60 6.92
C ILE A 150 -0.47 -8.28 6.70
N SER A 151 -0.79 -7.78 5.50
CA SER A 151 -2.14 -7.65 4.96
C SER A 151 -2.31 -8.66 3.83
N GLY A 152 -3.29 -9.54 3.93
CA GLY A 152 -3.65 -10.41 2.82
C GLY A 152 -4.44 -9.64 1.77
N GLU A 153 -4.01 -9.67 0.53
CA GLU A 153 -4.58 -8.90 -0.57
C GLU A 153 -4.77 -9.77 -1.81
N THR A 154 -5.73 -9.39 -2.64
CA THR A 154 -6.04 -10.08 -3.90
C THR A 154 -6.06 -9.16 -5.10
N ASP A 155 -5.88 -7.86 -4.89
CA ASP A 155 -6.03 -6.82 -5.92
C ASP A 155 -7.31 -6.99 -6.76
N PHE A 156 -8.38 -7.50 -6.13
CA PHE A 156 -9.65 -7.69 -6.81
C PHE A 156 -10.26 -6.33 -7.22
N PRO A 157 -10.72 -6.15 -8.46
CA PRO A 157 -10.86 -7.13 -9.55
C PRO A 157 -9.69 -7.15 -10.55
N CYS A 158 -8.57 -6.55 -10.26
CA CYS A 158 -7.46 -6.36 -11.21
C CYS A 158 -6.70 -7.67 -11.49
N ILE A 159 -6.55 -8.53 -10.49
CA ILE A 159 -6.01 -9.87 -10.69
C ILE A 159 -7.13 -10.80 -11.17
N TYR A 160 -6.98 -11.28 -12.41
CA TYR A 160 -8.01 -12.05 -13.07
C TYR A 160 -8.18 -13.42 -12.45
N GLY A 161 -9.42 -13.74 -12.07
CA GLY A 161 -9.77 -15.04 -11.47
C GLY A 161 -9.70 -15.09 -9.95
N GLU A 162 -9.15 -14.08 -9.30
CA GLU A 162 -9.13 -14.01 -7.85
C GLU A 162 -10.51 -13.67 -7.27
N ARG A 163 -10.72 -14.09 -6.03
CA ARG A 163 -11.98 -13.87 -5.31
C ARG A 163 -11.74 -12.94 -4.13
N VAL A 164 -12.70 -12.07 -3.90
CA VAL A 164 -12.72 -11.25 -2.69
C VAL A 164 -12.61 -12.13 -1.45
N GLY A 165 -11.71 -11.78 -0.53
CA GLY A 165 -11.55 -12.46 0.75
C GLY A 165 -10.69 -13.71 0.73
N LEU A 166 -9.86 -13.92 -0.28
CA LEU A 166 -8.86 -15.00 -0.33
C LEU A 166 -7.47 -14.56 0.15
N GLY A 167 -7.26 -13.27 0.35
CA GLY A 167 -6.01 -12.73 0.88
C GLY A 167 -5.84 -12.91 2.38
#